data_5a14d25b3857593846b00ae16698a5f9
#
_entry.id   5a14d25b3857593846b00ae16698a5f9
#
_cell.length_a   1.000
_cell.length_b   1.000
_cell.length_c   1.000
_cell.angle_alpha   90.00
_cell.angle_beta   90.00
_cell.angle_gamma   90.00
#
_symmetry.space_group_name_H-M   'P 1'
#
loop_
_entity.id
_entity.type
_entity.pdbx_description
1 polymer ?
#
loop_
_entity_poly.entity_id
_entity_poly.type
_entity_poly.pdbx_seq_one_letter_code
_entity_poly.pdbx_strand_id
1 'polypeptide(L)' 'MRKFDIWAEGFCTMGAESKAWKVGEQEAETFEEACDLYAASDPSFKGSYRKKDGQPIWWGCRLFDNESDARKSFG' A
#
# COMPACT_ATOMS: atom_id res chain seq x y z
N MET A 1 3.29 15.36 12.77
CA MET A 1 3.17 14.13 11.95
C MET A 1 1.72 13.67 11.91
N ARG A 2 1.34 13.06 10.81
CA ARG A 2 -0.01 12.52 10.63
C ARG A 2 0.05 11.00 10.64
N LYS A 3 -1.02 10.37 11.10
CA LYS A 3 -1.15 8.93 11.02
C LYS A 3 -1.86 8.58 9.71
N PHE A 4 -1.20 7.81 8.88
CA PHE A 4 -1.76 7.36 7.60
C PHE A 4 -2.18 5.90 7.67
N ASP A 5 -3.33 5.61 7.11
CA ASP A 5 -3.72 4.23 6.85
C ASP A 5 -3.09 3.84 5.54
N ILE A 6 -2.60 2.61 5.44
CA ILE A 6 -2.00 2.09 4.22
C ILE A 6 -2.92 1.02 3.66
N TRP A 7 -3.50 1.29 2.50
CA TRP A 7 -4.41 0.39 1.82
C TRP A 7 -3.79 -0.10 0.52
N ALA A 8 -3.92 -1.40 0.23
CA ALA A 8 -3.49 -1.97 -1.04
C ALA A 8 -4.70 -2.16 -1.94
N GLU A 9 -4.56 -1.87 -3.24
CA GLU A 9 -5.61 -2.15 -4.20
C GLU A 9 -5.81 -3.67 -4.32
N GLY A 10 -7.00 -4.07 -4.79
CA GLY A 10 -7.28 -5.49 -4.98
C GLY A 10 -6.46 -6.07 -6.14
N PHE A 11 -6.56 -7.37 -6.32
CA PHE A 11 -5.88 -8.06 -7.41
C PHE A 11 -6.69 -9.24 -7.90
N CYS A 12 -6.36 -9.68 -9.11
CA CYS A 12 -6.93 -10.89 -9.69
C CYS A 12 -5.82 -11.61 -10.44
N THR A 13 -5.44 -12.80 -9.98
CA THR A 13 -4.40 -13.59 -10.62
C THR A 13 -4.73 -15.08 -10.51
N MET A 14 -4.56 -15.81 -11.60
CA MET A 14 -4.67 -17.27 -11.60
C MET A 14 -5.92 -17.80 -10.90
N GLY A 15 -7.03 -17.08 -11.03
CA GLY A 15 -8.28 -17.48 -10.40
C GLY A 15 -8.45 -16.98 -8.97
N ALA A 16 -7.43 -16.36 -8.40
CA ALA A 16 -7.53 -15.73 -7.09
C ALA A 16 -7.89 -14.26 -7.25
N GLU A 17 -8.84 -13.81 -6.47
CA GLU A 17 -9.31 -12.42 -6.48
C GLU A 17 -9.28 -11.87 -5.08
N SER A 18 -8.84 -10.62 -4.95
CA SER A 18 -8.83 -9.94 -3.67
C SER A 18 -9.32 -8.51 -3.84
N LYS A 19 -10.16 -8.08 -2.91
CA LYS A 19 -10.60 -6.68 -2.84
C LYS A 19 -9.52 -5.86 -2.16
N ALA A 20 -9.60 -4.53 -2.26
CA ALA A 20 -8.71 -3.65 -1.53
C ALA A 20 -8.76 -3.97 -0.04
N TRP A 21 -7.61 -3.93 0.62
CA TRP A 21 -7.55 -4.22 2.05
C TRP A 21 -6.56 -3.30 2.75
N LYS A 22 -6.75 -3.14 4.06
CA LYS A 22 -5.86 -2.33 4.87
C LYS A 22 -4.62 -3.13 5.25
N VAL A 23 -3.45 -2.63 4.85
CA VAL A 23 -2.17 -3.26 5.15
C VAL A 23 -1.72 -2.92 6.57
N GLY A 24 -1.85 -1.65 6.97
CA GLY A 24 -1.42 -1.20 8.27
C GLY A 24 -1.56 0.30 8.43
N GLU A 25 -0.85 0.85 9.41
CA GLU A 25 -0.87 2.27 9.72
C GLU A 25 0.55 2.74 10.01
N GLN A 26 0.84 4.00 9.71
CA GLN A 26 2.16 4.57 9.96
C GLN A 26 2.08 6.08 10.10
N GLU A 27 2.75 6.63 11.08
CA GLU A 27 2.87 8.09 11.24
C GLU A 27 4.00 8.61 10.37
N ALA A 28 3.76 9.74 9.70
CA ALA A 28 4.75 10.39 8.83
C ALA A 28 4.26 11.77 8.42
N GLU A 29 5.09 12.52 7.72
CA GLU A 29 4.72 13.83 7.18
C GLU A 29 3.90 13.69 5.90
N THR A 30 4.19 12.67 5.09
CA THR A 30 3.49 12.41 3.84
C THR A 30 3.17 10.91 3.72
N PHE A 31 2.23 10.58 2.84
CA PHE A 31 1.87 9.18 2.62
C PHE A 31 3.05 8.38 2.05
N GLU A 32 3.80 8.96 1.13
CA GLU A 32 4.96 8.29 0.56
C GLU A 32 5.97 7.94 1.66
N GLU A 33 6.24 8.90 2.56
CA GLU A 33 7.12 8.66 3.69
C GLU A 33 6.56 7.59 4.62
N ALA A 34 5.24 7.59 4.84
CA ALA A 34 4.59 6.59 5.67
C ALA A 34 4.83 5.18 5.12
N CYS A 35 4.70 5.01 3.81
CA CYS A 35 4.96 3.72 3.16
C CYS A 35 6.42 3.31 3.30
N ASP A 36 7.35 4.26 3.11
CA ASP A 36 8.78 3.99 3.27
C ASP A 36 9.12 3.55 4.69
N LEU A 37 8.57 4.24 5.69
CA LEU A 37 8.81 3.91 7.09
C LEU A 37 8.20 2.56 7.46
N TYR A 38 7.00 2.29 6.98
CA TYR A 38 6.34 1.01 7.22
C TYR A 38 7.17 -0.13 6.64
N ALA A 39 7.66 0.04 5.42
CA ALA A 39 8.52 -0.95 4.77
C ALA A 39 9.83 -1.17 5.56
N ALA A 40 10.41 -0.09 6.07
CA ALA A 40 11.65 -0.19 6.85
C ALA A 40 11.46 -0.96 8.15
N SER A 41 10.25 -0.94 8.72
CA SER A 41 9.97 -1.63 9.99
C SER A 41 9.51 -3.07 9.82
N ASP A 42 9.22 -3.49 8.60
CA ASP A 42 8.71 -4.84 8.31
C ASP A 42 9.53 -5.47 7.18
N PRO A 43 10.48 -6.36 7.49
CA PRO A 43 11.32 -6.98 6.46
C PRO A 43 10.55 -7.73 5.38
N SER A 44 9.46 -8.40 5.73
CA SER A 44 8.69 -9.13 4.72
C SER A 44 7.93 -8.17 3.79
N PHE A 45 7.47 -7.05 4.30
CA PHE A 45 6.86 -6.01 3.48
C PHE A 45 7.91 -5.39 2.56
N LYS A 46 9.07 -5.05 3.11
CA LYS A 46 10.16 -4.43 2.37
C LYS A 46 10.61 -5.25 1.17
N GLY A 47 10.63 -6.56 1.30
CA GLY A 47 11.08 -7.45 0.22
C GLY A 47 10.23 -7.33 -1.04
N SER A 48 8.98 -6.94 -0.91
CA SER A 48 8.05 -6.80 -2.04
C SER A 48 7.64 -5.35 -2.30
N TYR A 49 8.21 -4.41 -1.55
CA TYR A 49 7.89 -3.00 -1.67
C TYR A 49 8.73 -2.33 -2.75
N ARG A 50 8.09 -1.54 -3.60
CA ARG A 50 8.72 -0.78 -4.68
C ARG A 50 8.06 0.58 -4.79
N LYS A 51 8.74 1.51 -5.47
CA LYS A 51 8.13 2.77 -5.88
C LYS A 51 8.33 2.95 -7.37
N LYS A 52 7.30 3.41 -8.04
CA LYS A 52 7.36 3.71 -9.47
C LYS A 52 6.75 5.09 -9.68
N ASP A 53 7.58 6.03 -10.17
CA ASP A 53 7.16 7.43 -10.40
C ASP A 53 6.49 8.05 -9.16
N GLY A 54 7.06 7.78 -7.98
CA GLY A 54 6.53 8.29 -6.73
C GLY A 54 5.33 7.54 -6.18
N GLN A 55 4.82 6.54 -6.89
CA GLN A 55 3.69 5.72 -6.43
C GLN A 55 4.20 4.51 -5.67
N PRO A 56 3.90 4.39 -4.36
CA PRO A 56 4.27 3.20 -3.60
C PRO A 56 3.51 1.97 -4.10
N ILE A 57 4.23 0.86 -4.25
CA ILE A 57 3.68 -0.40 -4.75
C ILE A 57 4.17 -1.55 -3.87
N TRP A 58 3.27 -2.45 -3.51
CA TRP A 58 3.59 -3.63 -2.73
C TRP A 58 2.94 -4.84 -3.40
N TRP A 59 3.76 -5.84 -3.75
CA TRP A 59 3.29 -7.03 -4.46
C TRP A 59 2.57 -6.68 -5.76
N GLY A 60 3.02 -5.62 -6.45
CA GLY A 60 2.37 -5.15 -7.67
C GLY A 60 1.08 -4.39 -7.45
N CYS A 61 0.61 -4.27 -6.21
CA CYS A 61 -0.60 -3.52 -5.87
C CYS A 61 -0.22 -2.09 -5.46
N ARG A 62 -0.88 -1.10 -6.04
CA ARG A 62 -0.65 0.28 -5.64
C ARG A 62 -1.19 0.52 -4.24
N LEU A 63 -0.46 1.32 -3.47
CA LEU A 63 -0.85 1.65 -2.10
C LEU A 63 -1.53 3.02 -2.06
N PHE A 64 -2.55 3.13 -1.22
CA PHE A 64 -3.35 4.34 -1.07
C PHE A 64 -3.54 4.64 0.41
N ASP A 65 -3.86 5.90 0.71
CA ASP A 65 -4.07 6.32 2.09
C ASP A 65 -5.53 6.22 2.53
N ASN A 66 -6.37 5.61 1.71
CA ASN A 66 -7.77 5.41 2.05
C ASN A 66 -8.38 4.27 1.22
N GLU A 67 -9.45 3.69 1.75
CA GLU A 67 -10.15 2.58 1.11
C GLU A 67 -10.80 2.97 -0.21
N SER A 68 -11.37 4.17 -0.25
CA SER A 68 -12.10 4.62 -1.44
C SER A 68 -11.22 4.64 -2.68
N ASP A 69 -10.03 5.22 -2.59
CA ASP A 69 -9.10 5.28 -3.72
C ASP A 69 -8.56 3.89 -4.08
N ALA A 70 -8.29 3.07 -3.07
CA ALA A 70 -7.81 1.71 -3.31
C ALA A 70 -8.85 0.90 -4.08
N ARG A 71 -10.12 1.02 -3.72
CA ARG A 71 -11.21 0.31 -4.40
C ARG A 71 -11.44 0.82 -5.82
N LYS A 72 -11.29 2.13 -6.03
CA LYS A 72 -11.45 2.71 -7.37
C LYS A 72 -10.36 2.23 -8.34
N SER A 73 -9.17 1.94 -7.80
CA SER A 73 -8.06 1.49 -8.62
C SER A 73 -8.30 0.07 -9.13
N PHE A 74 -8.69 -0.83 -8.23
CA PHE A 74 -8.98 -2.20 -8.62
C PHE A 74 -9.71 -2.92 -7.47
N GLY A 75 -10.93 -3.16 -7.65
CA GLY A 75 -11.68 -3.95 -6.71
C GLY A 75 -12.49 -3.26 -5.72
#